data_1cf2585b8ba846e7463b1ecf60c5bcf7
#
_entry.id   1cf2585b8ba846e7463b1ecf60c5bcf7
#
_cell.length_a   1.000
_cell.length_b   1.000
_cell.length_c   1.000
_cell.angle_alpha   90.00
_cell.angle_beta   90.00
_cell.angle_gamma   90.00
#
_symmetry.space_group_name_H-M   'P 1'
#
loop_
_entity.id
_entity.type
_entity.pdbx_description
1 polymer ?
#
loop_
_entity_poly.entity_id
_entity_poly.type
_entity_poly.pdbx_seq_one_letter_code
_entity_poly.pdbx_strand_id
1 'polypeptide(L)'
;IGGGDTPIVDTWWQTETGQIMITPLPGVTTTKPGSATFPFPGVEADVVDGAGNSVPAGSGGYLVLKRPWPAMLRGIYGDPERYKQTYWSRFEGMYFAGDGARRDEDGYLWLLGRVDDVMNVAGHRISTTEVESALVDHQSVAEAAVVGKNDPISGQAIFAFVILKTGVEASDHLGVQLREHVGRRCHLHAGVERSAW
;
A
#
# COMPACT_ATOMS: atom_id res chain seq x y z
N ILE A 1 0.56 -20.20 13.23
CA ILE A 1 1.64 -19.27 13.57
C ILE A 1 1.32 -18.71 14.95
N GLY A 2 2.32 -18.49 15.83
CA GLY A 2 2.13 -17.92 17.17
C GLY A 2 1.57 -18.85 18.25
N GLY A 3 1.11 -20.06 17.92
CA GLY A 3 0.64 -21.08 18.90
C GLY A 3 -0.51 -20.67 19.83
N GLY A 4 -1.14 -19.53 19.59
CA GLY A 4 -2.18 -18.94 20.44
C GLY A 4 -1.67 -18.01 21.54
N ASP A 5 -0.37 -18.05 21.85
CA ASP A 5 0.23 -17.29 22.95
C ASP A 5 1.01 -16.04 22.48
N THR A 6 1.34 -15.99 21.18
CA THR A 6 2.09 -14.86 20.61
C THR A 6 1.15 -13.96 19.82
N PRO A 7 1.02 -12.66 20.18
CA PRO A 7 0.22 -11.72 19.41
C PRO A 7 0.84 -11.50 18.03
N ILE A 8 -0.01 -11.54 17.00
CA ILE A 8 0.36 -11.15 15.63
C ILE A 8 -0.21 -9.76 15.43
N VAL A 9 0.66 -8.81 15.10
CA VAL A 9 0.30 -7.39 14.96
C VAL A 9 0.72 -6.87 13.59
N ASP A 10 -0.21 -6.25 12.88
CA ASP A 10 0.10 -5.42 11.73
C ASP A 10 0.65 -4.10 12.22
N THR A 11 1.78 -3.67 11.65
CA THR A 11 2.50 -2.50 12.16
C THR A 11 2.98 -1.65 11.00
N TRP A 12 2.74 -0.33 11.08
CA TRP A 12 3.30 0.61 10.13
C TRP A 12 4.38 1.48 10.77
N TRP A 13 5.51 1.55 10.10
CA TRP A 13 6.64 2.40 10.42
C TRP A 13 7.52 2.61 9.17
N GLN A 14 8.44 3.54 9.23
CA GLN A 14 9.46 3.76 8.22
C GLN A 14 10.82 3.94 8.92
N THR A 15 11.91 3.75 8.19
CA THR A 15 13.26 4.09 8.70
C THR A 15 13.30 5.52 9.21
N GLU A 16 12.65 6.43 8.49
CA GLU A 16 12.55 7.85 8.76
C GLU A 16 11.71 8.18 10.01
N THR A 17 10.80 7.33 10.37
CA THR A 17 10.00 7.53 11.60
C THR A 17 10.78 7.20 12.86
N GLY A 18 11.81 6.35 12.77
CA GLY A 18 12.68 5.96 13.89
C GLY A 18 11.98 5.16 14.98
N GLN A 19 10.68 4.94 14.86
CA GLN A 19 9.84 4.15 15.77
C GLN A 19 8.59 3.65 15.06
N ILE A 20 7.88 2.73 15.72
CA ILE A 20 6.54 2.29 15.30
C ILE A 20 5.55 3.45 15.47
N MET A 21 4.74 3.69 14.44
CA MET A 21 3.79 4.81 14.40
C MET A 21 2.34 4.36 14.50
N ILE A 22 1.99 3.23 13.89
CA ILE A 22 0.64 2.67 13.90
C ILE A 22 0.76 1.18 14.20
N THR A 23 0.09 0.72 15.25
CA THR A 23 0.14 -0.70 15.68
C THR A 23 -0.92 -0.98 16.73
N PRO A 24 -1.50 -2.19 16.79
CA PRO A 24 -2.30 -2.60 17.93
C PRO A 24 -1.42 -2.77 19.18
N LEU A 25 -1.99 -2.43 20.32
CA LEU A 25 -1.37 -2.72 21.62
C LEU A 25 -1.91 -4.07 22.13
N PRO A 26 -1.06 -5.11 22.27
CA PRO A 26 -1.48 -6.42 22.75
C PRO A 26 -2.20 -6.34 24.10
N GLY A 27 -3.34 -7.02 24.19
CA GLY A 27 -4.17 -7.01 25.39
C GLY A 27 -5.07 -5.76 25.56
N VAL A 28 -4.91 -4.74 24.69
CA VAL A 28 -5.68 -3.49 24.76
C VAL A 28 -6.50 -3.28 23.48
N THR A 29 -5.89 -3.47 22.31
CA THR A 29 -6.51 -3.19 21.02
C THR A 29 -7.11 -4.45 20.42
N THR A 30 -8.41 -4.42 20.08
CA THR A 30 -9.00 -5.45 19.22
C THR A 30 -8.42 -5.34 17.83
N THR A 31 -7.90 -6.43 17.28
CA THR A 31 -7.29 -6.45 15.95
C THR A 31 -8.29 -6.75 14.86
N LYS A 32 -8.10 -6.13 13.70
CA LYS A 32 -8.74 -6.52 12.44
C LYS A 32 -7.65 -7.02 11.50
N PRO A 33 -7.72 -8.25 10.96
CA PRO A 33 -6.71 -8.77 10.06
C PRO A 33 -6.42 -7.84 8.89
N GLY A 34 -5.14 -7.50 8.65
CA GLY A 34 -4.70 -6.57 7.59
C GLY A 34 -4.78 -5.08 7.97
N SER A 35 -5.26 -4.73 9.15
CA SER A 35 -5.24 -3.35 9.63
C SER A 35 -4.11 -3.10 10.62
N ALA A 36 -3.35 -2.02 10.42
CA ALA A 36 -2.38 -1.54 11.41
C ALA A 36 -3.03 -0.93 12.66
N THR A 37 -4.34 -0.84 12.67
CA THR A 37 -5.23 -0.38 13.75
C THR A 37 -5.14 1.12 14.04
N PHE A 38 -4.53 1.54 15.15
CA PHE A 38 -4.54 2.93 15.62
C PHE A 38 -3.13 3.50 15.73
N PRO A 39 -2.99 4.84 15.62
CA PRO A 39 -1.73 5.49 15.92
C PRO A 39 -1.23 5.14 17.32
N PHE A 40 0.08 4.94 17.45
CA PHE A 40 0.73 4.75 18.74
C PHE A 40 0.51 5.97 19.65
N PRO A 41 0.38 5.81 20.98
CA PRO A 41 0.18 6.94 21.89
C PRO A 41 1.16 8.08 21.66
N GLY A 42 0.63 9.29 21.43
CA GLY A 42 1.40 10.49 21.10
C GLY A 42 1.65 10.73 19.61
N VAL A 43 1.23 9.80 18.74
CA VAL A 43 1.28 9.96 17.28
C VAL A 43 -0.07 10.45 16.76
N GLU A 44 -0.07 11.49 15.94
CA GLU A 44 -1.26 11.99 15.25
C GLU A 44 -1.20 11.65 13.76
N ALA A 45 -1.71 10.49 13.39
CA ALA A 45 -1.85 10.08 11.99
C ALA A 45 -3.23 10.47 11.44
N ASP A 46 -3.26 10.84 10.15
CA ASP A 46 -4.51 11.13 9.45
C ASP A 46 -4.45 10.60 8.01
N VAL A 47 -5.62 10.48 7.39
CA VAL A 47 -5.75 10.19 5.96
C VAL A 47 -6.35 11.42 5.29
N VAL A 48 -5.63 11.98 4.32
CA VAL A 48 -5.98 13.25 3.70
C VAL A 48 -6.16 13.11 2.17
N ASP A 49 -6.93 14.02 1.60
CA ASP A 49 -7.05 14.17 0.15
C ASP A 49 -5.82 14.88 -0.48
N GLY A 50 -5.84 15.14 -1.78
CA GLY A 50 -4.75 15.84 -2.47
C GLY A 50 -4.55 17.29 -2.04
N ALA A 51 -5.52 17.89 -1.36
CA ALA A 51 -5.47 19.25 -0.82
C ALA A 51 -5.06 19.29 0.67
N GLY A 52 -4.88 18.14 1.31
CA GLY A 52 -4.49 18.04 2.73
C GLY A 52 -5.68 18.04 3.70
N ASN A 53 -6.92 17.92 3.22
CA ASN A 53 -8.09 17.82 4.08
C ASN A 53 -8.33 16.38 4.51
N SER A 54 -8.71 16.14 5.76
CA SER A 54 -9.09 14.82 6.25
C SER A 54 -10.23 14.24 5.41
N VAL A 55 -10.09 12.97 4.99
CA VAL A 55 -11.13 12.28 4.23
C VAL A 55 -12.17 11.64 5.16
N PRO A 56 -13.42 11.45 4.70
CA PRO A 56 -14.44 10.70 5.43
C PRO A 56 -14.02 9.26 5.69
N ALA A 57 -14.60 8.64 6.71
CA ALA A 57 -14.47 7.20 6.95
C ALA A 57 -14.90 6.40 5.71
N GLY A 58 -14.21 5.29 5.44
CA GLY A 58 -14.39 4.47 4.24
C GLY A 58 -13.63 4.96 3.01
N SER A 59 -13.20 6.23 2.98
CA SER A 59 -12.44 6.79 1.86
C SER A 59 -10.94 6.55 2.00
N GLY A 60 -10.28 6.37 0.84
CA GLY A 60 -8.82 6.30 0.75
C GLY A 60 -8.20 7.66 0.49
N GLY A 61 -6.93 7.80 0.88
CA GLY A 61 -6.17 9.03 0.72
C GLY A 61 -4.68 8.83 0.98
N TYR A 62 -4.03 9.91 1.32
CA TYR A 62 -2.61 9.94 1.66
C TYR A 62 -2.41 9.85 3.17
N LEU A 63 -1.55 8.93 3.62
CA LEU A 63 -1.18 8.86 5.02
C LEU A 63 -0.25 10.02 5.37
N VAL A 64 -0.62 10.78 6.40
CA VAL A 64 0.18 11.88 6.94
C VAL A 64 0.32 11.78 8.45
N LEU A 65 1.40 12.33 8.99
CA LEU A 65 1.57 12.57 10.43
C LEU A 65 1.47 14.07 10.68
N LYS A 66 0.51 14.46 11.52
CA LYS A 66 0.13 15.88 11.70
C LYS A 66 1.10 16.66 12.61
N ARG A 67 1.91 15.95 13.39
CA ARG A 67 2.86 16.58 14.33
C ARG A 67 4.20 15.86 14.31
N PRO A 68 5.31 16.59 14.56
CA PRO A 68 6.59 16.01 14.85
C PRO A 68 6.54 15.08 16.08
N TRP A 69 7.38 14.07 16.11
CA TRP A 69 7.55 13.12 17.21
C TRP A 69 9.04 13.00 17.57
N PRO A 70 9.40 12.54 18.79
CA PRO A 70 10.79 12.59 19.25
C PRO A 70 11.79 11.79 18.43
N ALA A 71 11.36 10.65 17.83
CA ALA A 71 12.22 9.73 17.07
C ALA A 71 12.34 10.05 15.59
N MET A 72 11.65 11.11 15.09
CA MET A 72 11.61 11.43 13.67
C MET A 72 13.00 11.76 13.11
N LEU A 73 13.18 11.46 11.82
CA LEU A 73 14.32 11.90 11.03
C LEU A 73 14.50 13.42 11.12
N ARG A 74 15.73 13.87 11.39
CA ARG A 74 16.04 15.30 11.52
C ARG A 74 16.61 15.92 10.25
N GLY A 75 16.91 15.12 9.24
CA GLY A 75 17.47 15.56 7.98
C GLY A 75 18.15 14.42 7.22
N ILE A 76 18.53 14.74 5.99
CA ILE A 76 19.39 13.88 5.17
C ILE A 76 20.79 14.45 5.21
N TYR A 77 21.80 13.61 5.47
CA TYR A 77 23.17 14.04 5.56
C TYR A 77 23.65 14.73 4.26
N GLY A 78 24.09 15.98 4.40
CA GLY A 78 24.56 16.78 3.27
C GLY A 78 23.47 17.31 2.33
N ASP A 79 22.19 17.00 2.56
CA ASP A 79 21.09 17.41 1.67
C ASP A 79 19.81 17.81 2.44
N PRO A 80 19.81 18.94 3.14
CA PRO A 80 18.65 19.40 3.90
C PRO A 80 17.45 19.78 3.02
N GLU A 81 17.69 20.20 1.78
CA GLU A 81 16.60 20.59 0.87
C GLU A 81 15.83 19.35 0.41
N ARG A 82 16.51 18.24 0.10
CA ARG A 82 15.86 16.98 -0.22
C ARG A 82 14.98 16.48 0.92
N TYR A 83 15.43 16.63 2.17
CA TYR A 83 14.61 16.27 3.34
C TYR A 83 13.28 17.03 3.35
N LYS A 84 13.33 18.36 3.14
CA LYS A 84 12.12 19.18 3.11
C LYS A 84 11.22 18.81 1.91
N GLN A 85 11.82 18.69 0.73
CA GLN A 85 11.08 18.38 -0.49
C GLN A 85 10.39 17.01 -0.41
N THR A 86 11.06 16.00 0.12
CA THR A 86 10.54 14.63 0.16
C THR A 86 9.41 14.46 1.17
N TYR A 87 9.57 15.02 2.37
CA TYR A 87 8.68 14.67 3.48
C TYR A 87 7.75 15.80 3.92
N TRP A 88 8.03 17.08 3.57
CA TRP A 88 7.32 18.22 4.13
C TRP A 88 6.74 19.20 3.12
N SER A 89 7.05 19.06 1.84
CA SER A 89 6.62 20.02 0.81
C SER A 89 5.20 19.75 0.30
N ARG A 90 4.74 18.51 0.36
CA ARG A 90 3.45 18.12 -0.24
C ARG A 90 2.25 18.63 0.55
N PHE A 91 2.33 18.59 1.86
CA PHE A 91 1.27 19.05 2.77
C PHE A 91 1.88 19.94 3.83
N GLU A 92 1.44 21.20 3.90
CA GLU A 92 2.02 22.17 4.82
C GLU A 92 1.85 21.72 6.28
N GLY A 93 2.96 21.67 7.01
CA GLY A 93 2.98 21.30 8.43
C GLY A 93 2.74 19.82 8.74
N MET A 94 2.60 18.96 7.73
CA MET A 94 2.39 17.54 7.91
C MET A 94 3.52 16.72 7.26
N TYR A 95 3.97 15.68 7.96
CA TYR A 95 4.91 14.71 7.40
C TYR A 95 4.16 13.80 6.42
N PHE A 96 4.62 13.77 5.17
CA PHE A 96 4.08 12.89 4.15
C PHE A 96 4.88 11.59 4.06
N ALA A 97 4.23 10.48 4.40
CA ALA A 97 4.86 9.16 4.43
C ALA A 97 5.18 8.57 3.05
N GLY A 98 4.52 9.05 2.00
CA GLY A 98 4.57 8.43 0.68
C GLY A 98 3.67 7.20 0.55
N ASP A 99 2.87 6.90 1.58
CA ASP A 99 1.96 5.77 1.62
C ASP A 99 0.50 6.21 1.45
N GLY A 100 -0.29 5.36 0.81
CA GLY A 100 -1.73 5.45 0.78
C GLY A 100 -2.34 4.73 1.99
N ALA A 101 -3.45 5.24 2.48
CA ALA A 101 -4.21 4.61 3.54
C ALA A 101 -5.70 4.88 3.39
N ARG A 102 -6.52 4.11 4.11
CA ARG A 102 -7.93 4.41 4.37
C ARG A 102 -8.22 4.26 5.85
N ARG A 103 -9.25 4.96 6.31
CA ARG A 103 -9.77 4.80 7.66
C ARG A 103 -11.16 4.20 7.55
N ASP A 104 -11.45 3.12 8.29
CA ASP A 104 -12.79 2.57 8.34
C ASP A 104 -13.71 3.34 9.32
N GLU A 105 -14.97 2.92 9.40
CA GLU A 105 -15.98 3.57 10.25
C GLU A 105 -15.67 3.48 11.75
N ASP A 106 -14.91 2.46 12.16
CA ASP A 106 -14.46 2.28 13.55
C ASP A 106 -13.15 3.03 13.83
N GLY A 107 -12.59 3.74 12.85
CA GLY A 107 -11.37 4.52 12.97
C GLY A 107 -10.08 3.75 12.73
N TYR A 108 -10.16 2.49 12.34
CA TYR A 108 -8.98 1.66 12.04
C TYR A 108 -8.30 2.10 10.74
N LEU A 109 -6.97 2.15 10.77
CA LEU A 109 -6.14 2.51 9.63
C LEU A 109 -5.70 1.27 8.84
N TRP A 110 -5.92 1.31 7.55
CA TRP A 110 -5.56 0.29 6.58
C TRP A 110 -4.55 0.87 5.61
N LEU A 111 -3.36 0.28 5.56
CA LEU A 111 -2.30 0.71 4.65
C LEU A 111 -2.56 0.11 3.27
N LEU A 112 -2.49 0.96 2.24
CA LEU A 112 -2.75 0.59 0.84
C LEU A 112 -1.46 0.47 0.02
N GLY A 113 -0.30 0.59 0.69
CA GLY A 113 1.01 0.58 0.05
C GLY A 113 1.49 1.97 -0.37
N ARG A 114 2.58 2.01 -1.13
CA ARG A 114 3.20 3.24 -1.62
C ARG A 114 2.30 3.94 -2.63
N VAL A 115 2.25 5.27 -2.55
CA VAL A 115 1.46 6.09 -3.50
C VAL A 115 2.06 6.05 -4.91
N ASP A 116 3.36 5.92 -5.00
CA ASP A 116 4.12 5.74 -6.24
C ASP A 116 3.95 4.34 -6.85
N ASP A 117 3.53 3.34 -6.04
CA ASP A 117 3.25 1.97 -6.47
C ASP A 117 1.76 1.77 -6.85
N VAL A 118 0.96 2.82 -6.81
CA VAL A 118 -0.44 2.77 -7.24
C VAL A 118 -0.54 3.13 -8.72
N MET A 119 -0.95 2.16 -9.51
CA MET A 119 -1.25 2.35 -10.93
C MET A 119 -2.63 2.97 -11.11
N ASN A 120 -2.77 3.83 -12.12
CA ASN A 120 -4.06 4.38 -12.53
C ASN A 120 -4.46 3.75 -13.88
N VAL A 121 -5.22 2.68 -13.80
CA VAL A 121 -5.64 1.88 -14.96
C VAL A 121 -7.11 2.16 -15.27
N ALA A 122 -7.39 2.78 -16.41
CA ALA A 122 -8.75 3.13 -16.83
C ALA A 122 -9.56 3.88 -15.74
N GLY A 123 -8.89 4.76 -14.96
CA GLY A 123 -9.51 5.52 -13.87
C GLY A 123 -9.61 4.78 -12.54
N HIS A 124 -9.20 3.50 -12.47
CA HIS A 124 -9.14 2.72 -11.23
C HIS A 124 -7.73 2.79 -10.62
N ARG A 125 -7.68 2.99 -9.31
CA ARG A 125 -6.42 2.95 -8.55
C ARG A 125 -6.17 1.53 -8.08
N ILE A 126 -5.13 0.90 -8.63
CA ILE A 126 -4.76 -0.49 -8.39
C ILE A 126 -3.37 -0.51 -7.75
N SER A 127 -3.23 -1.17 -6.60
CA SER A 127 -1.93 -1.37 -5.95
C SER A 127 -1.14 -2.44 -6.69
N THR A 128 0.13 -2.17 -6.98
CA THR A 128 1.06 -3.18 -7.52
C THR A 128 1.15 -4.37 -6.58
N THR A 129 1.24 -4.12 -5.27
CA THR A 129 1.34 -5.15 -4.22
C THR A 129 0.10 -6.05 -4.17
N GLU A 130 -1.10 -5.50 -4.41
CA GLU A 130 -2.34 -6.30 -4.47
C GLU A 130 -2.30 -7.28 -5.65
N VAL A 131 -1.87 -6.81 -6.81
CA VAL A 131 -1.71 -7.65 -8.02
C VAL A 131 -0.59 -8.69 -7.83
N GLU A 132 0.54 -8.30 -7.26
CA GLU A 132 1.65 -9.22 -6.92
C GLU A 132 1.20 -10.32 -5.98
N SER A 133 0.48 -9.97 -4.92
CA SER A 133 -0.07 -10.93 -3.95
C SER A 133 -1.05 -11.90 -4.61
N ALA A 134 -1.91 -11.39 -5.49
CA ALA A 134 -2.84 -12.24 -6.25
C ALA A 134 -2.10 -13.19 -7.19
N LEU A 135 -1.03 -12.74 -7.85
CA LEU A 135 -0.20 -13.60 -8.71
C LEU A 135 0.50 -14.70 -7.91
N VAL A 136 1.11 -14.37 -6.77
CA VAL A 136 1.83 -15.33 -5.91
C VAL A 136 0.87 -16.35 -5.27
N ASP A 137 -0.40 -16.00 -5.04
CA ASP A 137 -1.43 -16.94 -4.58
C ASP A 137 -1.74 -18.05 -5.62
N HIS A 138 -1.40 -17.85 -6.89
CA HIS A 138 -1.58 -18.87 -7.91
C HIS A 138 -0.57 -20.01 -7.76
N GLN A 139 -1.05 -21.25 -7.87
CA GLN A 139 -0.24 -22.46 -7.64
C GLN A 139 1.02 -22.58 -8.50
N SER A 140 1.05 -21.95 -9.67
CA SER A 140 2.15 -22.00 -10.64
C SER A 140 3.20 -20.91 -10.43
N VAL A 141 2.96 -19.91 -9.58
CA VAL A 141 3.82 -18.72 -9.40
C VAL A 141 4.68 -18.86 -8.15
N ALA A 142 5.96 -18.61 -8.28
CA ALA A 142 6.90 -18.53 -7.16
C ALA A 142 7.07 -17.09 -6.66
N GLU A 143 7.27 -16.15 -7.58
CA GLU A 143 7.45 -14.73 -7.30
C GLU A 143 6.81 -13.89 -8.41
N ALA A 144 6.40 -12.68 -8.09
CA ALA A 144 5.89 -11.71 -9.04
C ALA A 144 6.37 -10.29 -8.69
N ALA A 145 6.57 -9.49 -9.72
CA ALA A 145 6.80 -8.05 -9.61
C ALA A 145 5.91 -7.33 -10.62
N VAL A 146 5.26 -6.23 -10.20
CA VAL A 146 4.29 -5.51 -11.02
C VAL A 146 4.67 -4.05 -11.15
N VAL A 147 4.55 -3.51 -12.35
CA VAL A 147 4.76 -2.09 -12.64
C VAL A 147 3.65 -1.55 -13.54
N GLY A 148 3.38 -0.26 -13.42
CA GLY A 148 2.52 0.44 -14.36
C GLY A 148 3.30 0.82 -15.61
N LYS A 149 2.82 0.44 -16.78
CA LYS A 149 3.35 0.85 -18.08
C LYS A 149 2.41 1.88 -18.72
N ASN A 150 2.94 2.96 -19.28
CA ASN A 150 2.12 3.94 -19.98
C ASN A 150 1.34 3.29 -21.13
N ASP A 151 0.04 3.53 -21.15
CA ASP A 151 -0.90 3.04 -22.14
C ASP A 151 -1.80 4.19 -22.65
N PRO A 152 -1.92 4.37 -23.99
CA PRO A 152 -2.66 5.50 -24.56
C PRO A 152 -4.17 5.48 -24.29
N ILE A 153 -4.72 4.30 -23.98
CA ILE A 153 -6.18 4.11 -23.81
C ILE A 153 -6.56 4.16 -22.34
N SER A 154 -5.83 3.41 -21.50
CA SER A 154 -6.12 3.26 -20.07
C SER A 154 -5.31 4.20 -19.16
N GLY A 155 -4.42 5.02 -19.72
CA GLY A 155 -3.46 5.83 -18.99
C GLY A 155 -2.25 4.99 -18.53
N GLN A 156 -2.49 3.93 -17.80
CA GLN A 156 -1.52 2.90 -17.45
C GLN A 156 -2.10 1.51 -17.70
N ALA A 157 -1.24 0.57 -18.10
CA ALA A 157 -1.52 -0.85 -18.15
C ALA A 157 -0.71 -1.58 -17.08
N ILE A 158 -1.25 -2.66 -16.56
CA ILE A 158 -0.55 -3.53 -15.61
C ILE A 158 0.51 -4.33 -16.39
N PHE A 159 1.75 -4.30 -15.95
CA PHE A 159 2.81 -5.11 -16.51
C PHE A 159 3.44 -5.95 -15.40
N ALA A 160 3.30 -7.28 -15.51
CA ALA A 160 3.77 -8.21 -14.50
C ALA A 160 4.94 -9.06 -15.01
N PHE A 161 5.97 -9.15 -14.19
CA PHE A 161 7.04 -10.14 -14.31
C PHE A 161 6.74 -11.28 -13.36
N VAL A 162 6.78 -12.52 -13.85
CA VAL A 162 6.40 -13.70 -13.08
C VAL A 162 7.51 -14.75 -13.15
N ILE A 163 7.95 -15.20 -11.98
CA ILE A 163 8.81 -16.38 -11.85
C ILE A 163 7.92 -17.59 -11.55
N LEU A 164 7.99 -18.58 -12.41
CA LEU A 164 7.21 -19.81 -12.25
C LEU A 164 7.89 -20.78 -11.27
N LYS A 165 7.11 -21.60 -10.59
CA LYS A 165 7.63 -22.66 -9.74
C LYS A 165 8.36 -23.72 -10.58
N THR A 166 9.31 -24.41 -9.95
CA THR A 166 10.06 -25.49 -10.58
C THR A 166 9.12 -26.55 -11.19
N GLY A 167 9.36 -26.88 -12.47
CA GLY A 167 8.57 -27.87 -13.21
C GLY A 167 7.32 -27.29 -13.91
N VAL A 168 7.06 -26.00 -13.82
CA VAL A 168 6.01 -25.31 -14.56
C VAL A 168 6.61 -24.67 -15.82
N GLU A 169 6.03 -24.95 -16.98
CA GLU A 169 6.44 -24.35 -18.26
C GLU A 169 5.60 -23.09 -18.56
N ALA A 170 6.28 -22.08 -19.12
CA ALA A 170 5.62 -20.87 -19.59
C ALA A 170 4.79 -21.17 -20.84
N SER A 171 3.56 -20.65 -20.89
CA SER A 171 2.69 -20.76 -22.05
C SER A 171 1.70 -19.59 -22.10
N ASP A 172 1.21 -19.29 -23.31
CA ASP A 172 0.16 -18.26 -23.49
C ASP A 172 -1.11 -18.60 -22.70
N HIS A 173 -1.43 -19.91 -22.60
CA HIS A 173 -2.57 -20.37 -21.82
C HIS A 173 -2.40 -20.07 -20.33
N LEU A 174 -1.23 -20.30 -19.77
CA LEU A 174 -0.92 -19.95 -18.37
C LEU A 174 -1.01 -18.42 -18.18
N GLY A 175 -0.54 -17.63 -19.14
CA GLY A 175 -0.68 -16.18 -19.10
C GLY A 175 -2.14 -15.71 -19.02
N VAL A 176 -3.05 -16.36 -19.76
CA VAL A 176 -4.49 -16.08 -19.68
C VAL A 176 -5.04 -16.48 -18.30
N GLN A 177 -4.69 -17.66 -17.79
CA GLN A 177 -5.14 -18.10 -16.46
C GLN A 177 -4.69 -17.17 -15.33
N LEU A 178 -3.47 -16.66 -15.38
CA LEU A 178 -2.95 -15.70 -14.38
C LEU A 178 -3.73 -14.39 -14.42
N ARG A 179 -4.03 -13.87 -15.62
CA ARG A 179 -4.86 -12.67 -15.78
C ARG A 179 -6.26 -12.83 -15.19
N GLU A 180 -6.92 -13.92 -15.52
CA GLU A 180 -8.25 -14.23 -14.97
C GLU A 180 -8.22 -14.43 -13.45
N HIS A 181 -7.14 -15.04 -12.91
CA HIS A 181 -6.97 -15.21 -11.48
C HIS A 181 -6.85 -13.86 -10.76
N VAL A 182 -5.99 -12.95 -11.27
CA VAL A 182 -5.85 -11.59 -10.76
C VAL A 182 -7.17 -10.83 -10.87
N GLY A 183 -7.85 -10.89 -12.02
CA GLY A 183 -9.14 -10.23 -12.22
C GLY A 183 -10.17 -10.60 -11.16
N ARG A 184 -10.27 -11.89 -10.83
CA ARG A 184 -11.16 -12.38 -9.76
C ARG A 184 -10.74 -11.93 -8.36
N ARG A 185 -9.44 -11.95 -8.06
CA ARG A 185 -8.91 -11.64 -6.71
C ARG A 185 -8.94 -10.16 -6.39
N CYS A 186 -8.55 -9.33 -7.35
CA CYS A 186 -8.51 -7.87 -7.19
C CYS A 186 -9.83 -7.18 -7.56
N HIS A 187 -10.92 -7.95 -7.81
CA HIS A 187 -12.22 -7.43 -8.21
C HIS A 187 -12.14 -6.46 -9.40
N LEU A 188 -11.22 -6.71 -10.33
CA LEU A 188 -11.08 -5.90 -11.53
C LEU A 188 -12.26 -6.16 -12.48
N HIS A 189 -12.96 -5.10 -12.87
CA HIS A 189 -14.07 -5.21 -13.80
C HIS A 189 -13.59 -5.57 -15.22
N ALA A 190 -14.41 -6.25 -16.00
CA ALA A 190 -14.10 -6.78 -17.33
C ALA A 190 -13.54 -5.75 -18.35
N GLY A 191 -13.70 -4.46 -18.10
CA GLY A 191 -13.09 -3.37 -18.89
C GLY A 191 -11.59 -3.22 -18.60
N VAL A 192 -11.15 -3.46 -17.36
CA VAL A 192 -9.74 -3.42 -16.93
C VAL A 192 -9.03 -4.70 -17.40
N GLU A 193 -9.72 -5.85 -17.39
CA GLU A 193 -9.15 -7.13 -17.78
C GLU A 193 -8.66 -7.18 -19.24
N ARG A 194 -9.30 -6.44 -20.16
CA ARG A 194 -8.98 -6.48 -21.61
C ARG A 194 -7.94 -5.47 -22.05
N SER A 195 -7.82 -4.35 -21.35
CA SER A 195 -6.97 -3.22 -21.76
C SER A 195 -5.72 -3.05 -20.90
N ALA A 196 -5.57 -3.84 -19.85
CA ALA A 196 -4.61 -3.56 -18.79
C ALA A 196 -3.37 -4.48 -18.75
N TRP A 197 -3.22 -5.41 -19.74
CA TRP A 197 -2.14 -6.42 -19.71
C TRP A 197 -1.29 -6.44 -20.99
#